data_c2ef2e1d76c34436dd81e1e2d95974e8
#
_entry.id   c2ef2e1d76c34436dd81e1e2d95974e8
#
_cell.length_a   1.000
_cell.length_b   1.000
_cell.length_c   1.000
_cell.angle_alpha   90.00
_cell.angle_beta   90.00
_cell.angle_gamma   90.00
#
_symmetry.space_group_name_H-M   'P 1'
#
loop_
_entity.id
_entity.type
_entity.pdbx_description
1 polymer ?
#
loop_
_entity_poly.entity_id
_entity_poly.type
_entity_poly.pdbx_seq_one_letter_code
_entity_poly.pdbx_strand_id
1 'polypeptide(L)'
;MKLVEIGKVISRTWKNPRYFWYFFRNVNILRDHFPKVYQRYVTRKNLDLGKGQDLRKLHVILRTTDFVMNLNASRQLEEFGIRSRNDVIKVGGCSLFLAAKKFAQEFGEENISITLVVDRLSEVGMAQYKDAANSVGLEFDVLEAKGHGNGPTFQTQIDVALKDTDDTLVLILEDDYKLDADAFVTCFKVMRDNSKVIGMNPHFHPDRVRFQDVKGYAVIDKKLYGRVPSTCCTFFMTASKIREYEKNLRVYDGWEKGSVGCAWEKEICLAPFGWTLAEHLHLSDLSPVSDML
;
A
#
# COMPACT_ATOMS: atom_id res chain seq x y z
N MET A 1 -5.47 -12.91 23.76
CA MET A 1 -6.81 -12.28 23.85
C MET A 1 -7.59 -12.99 24.96
N LYS A 2 -8.07 -12.27 25.98
CA LYS A 2 -8.81 -12.87 27.09
C LYS A 2 -10.21 -13.31 26.62
N LEU A 3 -10.76 -14.39 27.17
CA LEU A 3 -12.10 -14.91 26.83
C LEU A 3 -13.21 -13.84 26.82
N VAL A 4 -13.07 -12.81 27.66
CA VAL A 4 -13.98 -11.65 27.74
C VAL A 4 -13.94 -10.79 26.46
N GLU A 5 -12.81 -10.67 25.80
CA GLU A 5 -12.67 -9.92 24.54
C GLU A 5 -13.25 -10.71 23.36
N ILE A 6 -13.07 -12.04 23.36
CA ILE A 6 -13.73 -12.94 22.41
C ILE A 6 -15.26 -12.81 22.51
N GLY A 7 -15.79 -12.76 23.73
CA GLY A 7 -17.22 -12.56 23.98
C GLY A 7 -17.75 -11.22 23.47
N LYS A 8 -16.98 -10.13 23.63
CA LYS A 8 -17.34 -8.80 23.09
C LYS A 8 -17.32 -8.75 21.57
N VAL A 9 -16.34 -9.40 20.97
CA VAL A 9 -16.25 -9.49 19.50
C VAL A 9 -17.40 -10.34 18.97
N ILE A 10 -17.70 -11.49 19.54
CA ILE A 10 -18.85 -12.34 19.16
C ILE A 10 -20.15 -11.56 19.32
N SER A 11 -20.35 -10.81 20.38
CA SER A 11 -21.57 -10.03 20.59
C SER A 11 -21.74 -8.88 19.57
N ARG A 12 -20.64 -8.24 19.15
CA ARG A 12 -20.65 -7.24 18.09
C ARG A 12 -20.86 -7.85 16.70
N THR A 13 -20.26 -9.02 16.44
CA THR A 13 -20.41 -9.73 15.18
C THR A 13 -21.82 -10.31 15.00
N TRP A 14 -22.48 -10.72 16.10
CA TRP A 14 -23.86 -11.20 16.05
C TRP A 14 -24.86 -10.12 15.65
N LYS A 15 -24.57 -8.86 15.97
CA LYS A 15 -25.38 -7.71 15.56
C LYS A 15 -25.12 -7.28 14.11
N ASN A 16 -24.03 -7.69 13.52
CA ASN A 16 -23.70 -7.37 12.14
C ASN A 16 -23.03 -8.59 11.46
N PRO A 17 -23.75 -9.35 10.62
CA PRO A 17 -23.22 -10.54 9.94
C PRO A 17 -21.94 -10.30 9.13
N ARG A 18 -21.69 -9.04 8.70
CA ARG A 18 -20.46 -8.67 7.98
C ARG A 18 -19.22 -8.82 8.85
N TYR A 19 -19.30 -8.50 10.16
CA TYR A 19 -18.20 -8.70 11.10
C TYR A 19 -17.92 -10.17 11.43
N PHE A 20 -18.95 -11.03 11.39
CA PHE A 20 -18.80 -12.47 11.62
C PHE A 20 -17.85 -13.11 10.58
N TRP A 21 -18.04 -12.79 9.29
CA TRP A 21 -17.16 -13.27 8.24
C TRP A 21 -15.74 -12.67 8.33
N TYR A 22 -15.63 -11.45 8.76
CA TYR A 22 -14.35 -10.78 8.97
C TYR A 22 -13.56 -11.44 10.10
N PHE A 23 -14.22 -11.75 11.23
CA PHE A 23 -13.63 -12.44 12.37
C PHE A 23 -13.08 -13.83 12.00
N PHE A 24 -13.87 -14.65 11.30
CA PHE A 24 -13.43 -15.98 10.86
C PHE A 24 -12.37 -15.96 9.76
N ARG A 25 -12.21 -14.85 9.07
CA ARG A 25 -11.15 -14.64 8.06
C ARG A 25 -9.94 -13.89 8.60
N ASN A 26 -9.98 -13.39 9.82
CA ASN A 26 -8.80 -12.84 10.46
C ASN A 26 -7.80 -13.96 10.72
N VAL A 27 -6.74 -13.94 9.93
CA VAL A 27 -5.74 -14.99 9.85
C VAL A 27 -5.01 -15.19 11.16
N ASN A 28 -4.78 -14.11 11.92
CA ASN A 28 -4.14 -14.21 13.21
C ASN A 28 -5.04 -14.97 14.20
N ILE A 29 -6.35 -14.73 14.17
CA ILE A 29 -7.33 -15.46 14.98
C ILE A 29 -7.39 -16.92 14.51
N LEU A 30 -7.42 -17.17 13.21
CA LEU A 30 -7.38 -18.53 12.68
C LEU A 30 -6.08 -19.24 13.05
N ARG A 31 -4.95 -18.58 12.94
CA ARG A 31 -3.64 -19.15 13.31
C ARG A 31 -3.57 -19.47 14.80
N ASP A 32 -3.96 -18.54 15.65
CA ASP A 32 -3.74 -18.62 17.09
C ASP A 32 -4.79 -19.46 17.80
N HIS A 33 -6.03 -19.50 17.30
CA HIS A 33 -7.15 -20.24 17.93
C HIS A 33 -7.67 -21.42 17.11
N PHE A 34 -7.43 -21.45 15.80
CA PHE A 34 -7.89 -22.51 14.90
C PHE A 34 -6.79 -22.98 13.94
N PRO A 35 -5.61 -23.42 14.45
CA PRO A 35 -4.44 -23.70 13.61
C PRO A 35 -4.69 -24.72 12.51
N LYS A 36 -5.55 -25.73 12.74
CA LYS A 36 -5.89 -26.72 11.71
C LYS A 36 -6.72 -26.14 10.55
N VAL A 37 -7.60 -25.18 10.85
CA VAL A 37 -8.39 -24.45 9.84
C VAL A 37 -7.47 -23.51 9.06
N TYR A 38 -6.62 -22.81 9.75
CA TYR A 38 -5.57 -21.95 9.16
C TYR A 38 -4.68 -22.75 8.22
N GLN A 39 -4.14 -23.87 8.67
CA GLN A 39 -3.27 -24.72 7.86
C GLN A 39 -3.99 -25.22 6.59
N ARG A 40 -5.23 -25.70 6.69
CA ARG A 40 -6.02 -26.10 5.52
C ARG A 40 -6.29 -24.95 4.55
N TYR A 41 -6.52 -23.77 5.06
CA TYR A 41 -6.78 -22.58 4.26
C TYR A 41 -5.54 -22.14 3.46
N VAL A 42 -4.38 -22.11 4.11
CA VAL A 42 -3.09 -21.74 3.51
C VAL A 42 -2.61 -22.80 2.52
N THR A 43 -2.72 -24.09 2.84
CA THR A 43 -2.18 -25.18 2.02
C THR A 43 -2.93 -25.34 0.68
N ARG A 44 -4.23 -25.00 0.63
CA ARG A 44 -5.05 -25.23 -0.57
C ARG A 44 -4.72 -24.35 -1.78
N LYS A 45 -4.04 -23.22 -1.58
CA LYS A 45 -3.73 -22.23 -2.62
C LYS A 45 -2.35 -21.62 -2.43
N ASN A 46 -1.38 -22.45 -2.04
CA ASN A 46 -0.02 -21.97 -1.86
C ASN A 46 0.56 -21.52 -3.21
N LEU A 47 1.09 -20.30 -3.24
CA LEU A 47 1.72 -19.73 -4.42
C LEU A 47 3.19 -20.15 -4.49
N ASP A 48 3.64 -20.51 -5.68
CA ASP A 48 5.06 -20.61 -5.98
C ASP A 48 5.58 -19.19 -6.28
N LEU A 49 6.40 -18.68 -5.39
CA LEU A 49 6.90 -17.29 -5.43
C LEU A 49 8.25 -17.15 -6.15
N GLY A 50 8.85 -18.25 -6.60
CA GLY A 50 10.18 -18.25 -7.20
C GLY A 50 11.30 -18.06 -6.17
N LYS A 51 12.51 -17.81 -6.67
CA LYS A 51 13.71 -17.49 -5.88
C LYS A 51 14.02 -16.01 -6.05
N GLY A 52 14.89 -15.47 -5.23
CA GLY A 52 15.24 -14.06 -5.19
C GLY A 52 15.57 -13.41 -6.54
N GLN A 53 15.45 -12.09 -6.61
CA GLN A 53 15.82 -11.25 -7.74
C GLN A 53 16.78 -10.14 -7.29
N ASP A 54 17.54 -9.58 -8.25
CA ASP A 54 18.54 -8.56 -7.96
C ASP A 54 17.89 -7.17 -7.84
N LEU A 55 17.25 -6.90 -6.70
CA LEU A 55 16.74 -5.58 -6.36
C LEU A 55 17.68 -4.92 -5.34
N ARG A 56 18.12 -3.72 -5.65
CA ARG A 56 19.08 -2.95 -4.84
C ARG A 56 18.53 -1.60 -4.40
N LYS A 57 17.64 -0.99 -5.19
CA LYS A 57 17.16 0.38 -4.99
C LYS A 57 15.65 0.42 -4.81
N LEU A 58 15.19 1.40 -4.06
CA LEU A 58 13.79 1.78 -3.94
C LEU A 58 13.60 3.21 -4.44
N HIS A 59 12.72 3.42 -5.40
CA HIS A 59 12.27 4.73 -5.81
C HIS A 59 10.81 4.93 -5.43
N VAL A 60 10.54 5.89 -4.57
CA VAL A 60 9.20 6.28 -4.16
C VAL A 60 8.75 7.47 -5.00
N ILE A 61 7.69 7.29 -5.79
CA ILE A 61 7.13 8.33 -6.64
C ILE A 61 5.74 8.65 -6.12
N LEU A 62 5.64 9.70 -5.31
CA LEU A 62 4.42 10.17 -4.69
C LEU A 62 3.73 11.21 -5.55
N ARG A 63 2.47 11.01 -5.92
CA ARG A 63 1.64 12.09 -6.47
C ARG A 63 0.87 12.80 -5.38
N THR A 64 0.85 14.11 -5.42
CA THR A 64 0.23 14.94 -4.38
C THR A 64 -0.44 16.19 -4.94
N THR A 65 -1.54 16.58 -4.29
CA THR A 65 -2.27 17.81 -4.55
C THR A 65 -2.99 18.24 -3.27
N ASP A 66 -3.09 19.53 -3.01
CA ASP A 66 -4.01 20.03 -1.98
C ASP A 66 -5.33 20.57 -2.55
N PHE A 67 -5.47 20.51 -3.86
CA PHE A 67 -6.70 20.86 -4.56
C PHE A 67 -7.68 19.69 -4.56
N VAL A 68 -8.37 19.46 -3.45
CA VAL A 68 -9.44 18.45 -3.35
C VAL A 68 -10.76 19.13 -2.99
N MET A 69 -11.76 18.92 -3.83
CA MET A 69 -13.05 19.60 -3.68
C MET A 69 -13.95 19.04 -2.56
N ASN A 70 -13.76 17.80 -2.11
CA ASN A 70 -14.61 17.20 -1.08
C ASN A 70 -13.83 16.21 -0.21
N LEU A 71 -13.37 16.68 0.95
CA LEU A 71 -13.12 15.79 2.07
C LEU A 71 -14.48 15.44 2.69
N ASN A 72 -15.03 14.29 2.35
CA ASN A 72 -16.03 13.68 3.22
C ASN A 72 -15.29 13.22 4.48
N ALA A 73 -15.07 14.14 5.41
CA ALA A 73 -14.48 13.83 6.70
C ALA A 73 -15.40 12.82 7.38
N SER A 74 -15.00 11.56 7.36
CA SER A 74 -15.65 10.55 8.18
C SER A 74 -15.32 10.85 9.65
N ARG A 75 -16.22 10.52 10.56
CA ARG A 75 -16.03 10.67 12.01
C ARG A 75 -14.71 10.00 12.48
N GLN A 76 -14.24 8.99 11.77
CA GLN A 76 -13.00 8.27 12.02
C GLN A 76 -11.74 9.09 11.68
N LEU A 77 -11.77 9.92 10.63
CA LEU A 77 -10.65 10.82 10.34
C LEU A 77 -10.44 11.86 11.43
N GLU A 78 -11.53 12.33 12.06
CA GLU A 78 -11.45 13.24 13.20
C GLU A 78 -10.80 12.58 14.44
N GLU A 79 -11.00 11.29 14.66
CA GLU A 79 -10.34 10.52 15.75
C GLU A 79 -8.82 10.46 15.56
N PHE A 80 -8.33 10.49 14.29
CA PHE A 80 -6.91 10.63 13.95
C PHE A 80 -6.43 12.09 13.90
N GLY A 81 -7.28 13.06 14.29
CA GLY A 81 -6.94 14.48 14.21
C GLY A 81 -6.87 15.05 12.79
N ILE A 82 -7.41 14.31 11.79
CA ILE A 82 -7.43 14.72 10.37
C ILE A 82 -8.73 15.46 10.12
N ARG A 83 -8.63 16.78 9.93
CA ARG A 83 -9.76 17.70 9.71
C ARG A 83 -9.72 18.41 8.38
N SER A 84 -8.58 18.34 7.69
CA SER A 84 -8.33 19.05 6.46
C SER A 84 -7.46 18.24 5.51
N ARG A 85 -7.41 18.67 4.25
CA ARG A 85 -6.48 18.11 3.26
C ARG A 85 -5.02 18.27 3.70
N ASN A 86 -4.70 19.38 4.34
CA ASN A 86 -3.37 19.62 4.89
C ASN A 86 -3.00 18.63 5.98
N ASP A 87 -3.96 18.17 6.80
CA ASP A 87 -3.70 17.14 7.80
C ASP A 87 -3.40 15.79 7.14
N VAL A 88 -4.10 15.46 6.04
CA VAL A 88 -3.81 14.26 5.24
C VAL A 88 -2.38 14.30 4.72
N ILE A 89 -1.98 15.41 4.07
CA ILE A 89 -0.62 15.63 3.57
C ILE A 89 0.41 15.50 4.69
N LYS A 90 0.14 16.12 5.83
CA LYS A 90 1.03 16.06 7.00
C LYS A 90 1.21 14.64 7.51
N VAL A 91 0.12 13.91 7.72
CA VAL A 91 0.15 12.52 8.22
C VAL A 91 0.80 11.59 7.20
N GLY A 92 0.39 11.69 5.93
CA GLY A 92 0.96 10.92 4.83
C GLY A 92 2.45 11.20 4.66
N GLY A 93 2.84 12.48 4.58
CA GLY A 93 4.23 12.90 4.44
C GLY A 93 5.11 12.44 5.61
N CYS A 94 4.70 12.66 6.86
CA CYS A 94 5.46 12.20 8.02
C CYS A 94 5.66 10.68 7.99
N SER A 95 4.61 9.90 7.71
CA SER A 95 4.69 8.45 7.67
C SER A 95 5.58 7.95 6.50
N LEU A 96 5.53 8.61 5.34
CA LEU A 96 6.38 8.36 4.20
C LEU A 96 7.86 8.47 4.57
N PHE A 97 8.25 9.63 5.12
CA PHE A 97 9.66 9.88 5.43
C PHE A 97 10.17 9.04 6.60
N LEU A 98 9.33 8.65 7.55
CA LEU A 98 9.68 7.68 8.59
C LEU A 98 9.95 6.29 7.98
N ALA A 99 9.10 5.82 7.07
CA ALA A 99 9.32 4.55 6.36
C ALA A 99 10.59 4.60 5.48
N ALA A 100 10.82 5.75 4.81
CA ALA A 100 12.01 5.98 4.01
C ALA A 100 13.29 5.98 4.85
N LYS A 101 13.27 6.63 6.02
CA LYS A 101 14.42 6.62 6.94
C LYS A 101 14.74 5.22 7.43
N LYS A 102 13.72 4.43 7.75
CA LYS A 102 13.94 3.05 8.16
C LYS A 102 14.52 2.19 7.04
N PHE A 103 14.08 2.39 5.80
CA PHE A 103 14.67 1.75 4.64
C PHE A 103 16.15 2.15 4.46
N ALA A 104 16.45 3.44 4.51
CA ALA A 104 17.80 3.98 4.41
C ALA A 104 18.73 3.42 5.49
N GLN A 105 18.26 3.26 6.72
CA GLN A 105 19.02 2.66 7.81
C GLN A 105 19.36 1.19 7.57
N GLU A 106 18.52 0.45 6.87
CA GLU A 106 18.74 -0.99 6.64
C GLU A 106 19.51 -1.29 5.35
N PHE A 107 19.29 -0.50 4.30
CA PHE A 107 19.82 -0.77 2.96
C PHE A 107 20.79 0.29 2.44
N GLY A 108 20.99 1.39 3.15
CA GLY A 108 21.80 2.54 2.73
C GLY A 108 20.95 3.68 2.15
N GLU A 109 21.33 4.92 2.45
CA GLU A 109 20.62 6.12 2.00
C GLU A 109 20.76 6.31 0.48
N GLU A 110 21.85 5.88 -0.11
CA GLU A 110 22.11 5.91 -1.55
C GLU A 110 21.20 4.95 -2.35
N ASN A 111 20.51 4.05 -1.67
CA ASN A 111 19.61 3.05 -2.27
C ASN A 111 18.12 3.45 -2.20
N ILE A 112 17.81 4.65 -1.73
CA ILE A 112 16.45 5.20 -1.77
C ILE A 112 16.43 6.55 -2.44
N SER A 113 15.45 6.77 -3.31
CA SER A 113 15.11 8.07 -3.88
C SER A 113 13.62 8.35 -3.73
N ILE A 114 13.27 9.63 -3.60
CA ILE A 114 11.89 10.08 -3.42
C ILE A 114 11.64 11.21 -4.42
N THR A 115 10.59 11.08 -5.23
CA THR A 115 10.13 12.11 -6.15
C THR A 115 8.68 12.47 -5.85
N LEU A 116 8.41 13.73 -5.59
CA LEU A 116 7.06 14.27 -5.49
C LEU A 116 6.59 14.74 -6.86
N VAL A 117 5.53 14.15 -7.39
CA VAL A 117 4.82 14.62 -8.58
C VAL A 117 3.68 15.49 -8.10
N VAL A 118 3.80 16.80 -8.30
CA VAL A 118 2.89 17.80 -7.72
C VAL A 118 1.88 18.30 -8.77
N ASP A 119 0.61 18.36 -8.37
CA ASP A 119 -0.48 18.98 -9.13
C ASP A 119 -1.10 20.10 -8.28
N ARG A 120 -0.72 21.34 -8.52
CA ARG A 120 -1.25 22.52 -7.80
C ARG A 120 -1.09 22.41 -6.28
N LEU A 121 0.07 21.99 -5.82
CA LEU A 121 0.39 21.94 -4.40
C LEU A 121 0.70 23.36 -3.90
N SER A 122 0.05 23.79 -2.81
CA SER A 122 0.32 25.08 -2.18
C SER A 122 1.67 25.13 -1.49
N GLU A 123 2.15 26.34 -1.18
CA GLU A 123 3.36 26.52 -0.36
C GLU A 123 3.24 25.85 1.01
N VAL A 124 2.02 25.84 1.60
CA VAL A 124 1.76 25.19 2.88
C VAL A 124 1.91 23.68 2.75
N GLY A 125 1.33 23.07 1.71
CA GLY A 125 1.46 21.63 1.44
C GLY A 125 2.93 21.25 1.18
N MET A 126 3.65 22.05 0.40
CA MET A 126 5.08 21.83 0.14
C MET A 126 5.92 21.97 1.42
N ALA A 127 5.62 22.93 2.28
CA ALA A 127 6.33 23.11 3.55
C ALA A 127 6.18 21.88 4.45
N GLN A 128 5.01 21.24 4.49
CA GLN A 128 4.80 20.02 5.28
C GLN A 128 5.68 18.85 4.81
N TYR A 129 5.87 18.66 3.50
CA TYR A 129 6.80 17.66 3.00
C TYR A 129 8.25 17.98 3.33
N LYS A 130 8.65 19.26 3.20
CA LYS A 130 10.00 19.71 3.58
C LYS A 130 10.27 19.49 5.07
N ASP A 131 9.33 19.85 5.92
CA ASP A 131 9.46 19.68 7.36
C ASP A 131 9.58 18.19 7.73
N ALA A 132 8.77 17.34 7.12
CA ALA A 132 8.81 15.90 7.33
C ALA A 132 10.15 15.31 6.87
N ALA A 133 10.65 15.67 5.70
CA ALA A 133 11.93 15.22 5.18
C ALA A 133 13.11 15.69 6.06
N ASN A 134 13.13 16.97 6.42
CA ASN A 134 14.15 17.56 7.29
C ASN A 134 14.19 16.90 8.67
N SER A 135 13.03 16.51 9.23
CA SER A 135 12.93 15.87 10.54
C SER A 135 13.67 14.53 10.61
N VAL A 136 13.90 13.89 9.47
CA VAL A 136 14.57 12.59 9.34
C VAL A 136 15.90 12.67 8.58
N GLY A 137 16.26 13.86 8.05
CA GLY A 137 17.50 14.11 7.32
C GLY A 137 17.52 13.45 5.94
N LEU A 138 16.39 13.40 5.23
CA LEU A 138 16.28 12.92 3.86
C LEU A 138 15.94 14.06 2.89
N GLU A 139 16.34 13.88 1.64
CA GLU A 139 16.01 14.80 0.55
C GLU A 139 15.00 14.18 -0.41
N PHE A 140 14.36 14.99 -1.25
CA PHE A 140 13.46 14.57 -2.29
C PHE A 140 13.46 15.53 -3.48
N ASP A 141 13.17 14.99 -4.65
CA ASP A 141 12.97 15.75 -5.87
C ASP A 141 11.51 16.19 -6.02
N VAL A 142 11.29 17.32 -6.70
CA VAL A 142 9.95 17.82 -7.02
C VAL A 142 9.80 17.95 -8.54
N LEU A 143 8.72 17.40 -9.06
CA LEU A 143 8.38 17.47 -10.47
C LEU A 143 6.91 17.92 -10.62
N GLU A 144 6.70 19.00 -11.39
CA GLU A 144 5.34 19.39 -11.77
C GLU A 144 4.71 18.40 -12.71
N ALA A 145 3.46 18.02 -12.44
CA ALA A 145 2.70 17.13 -13.30
C ALA A 145 2.43 17.81 -14.66
N LYS A 146 2.44 17.04 -15.74
CA LYS A 146 2.18 17.53 -17.12
C LYS A 146 0.72 17.92 -17.37
N GLY A 147 -0.13 17.86 -16.36
CA GLY A 147 -1.56 18.18 -16.43
C GLY A 147 -2.20 17.95 -15.06
N HIS A 148 -3.52 18.15 -14.99
CA HIS A 148 -4.24 18.12 -13.72
C HIS A 148 -5.06 16.85 -13.52
N GLY A 149 -5.19 16.44 -12.26
CA GLY A 149 -6.01 15.30 -11.82
C GLY A 149 -5.29 13.96 -11.92
N ASN A 150 -6.02 12.89 -11.60
CA ASN A 150 -5.47 11.57 -11.40
C ASN A 150 -4.75 10.98 -12.62
N GLY A 151 -5.32 11.12 -13.82
CA GLY A 151 -4.73 10.58 -15.04
C GLY A 151 -3.36 11.19 -15.35
N PRO A 152 -3.26 12.51 -15.59
CA PRO A 152 -2.00 13.17 -15.92
C PRO A 152 -0.92 13.03 -14.84
N THR A 153 -1.29 13.07 -13.56
CA THR A 153 -0.32 12.86 -12.46
C THR A 153 0.21 11.44 -12.44
N PHE A 154 -0.67 10.43 -12.63
CA PHE A 154 -0.26 9.04 -12.76
C PHE A 154 0.66 8.84 -13.98
N GLN A 155 0.34 9.42 -15.14
CA GLN A 155 1.20 9.34 -16.32
C GLN A 155 2.58 9.97 -16.07
N THR A 156 2.64 11.05 -15.29
CA THR A 156 3.91 11.66 -14.90
C THR A 156 4.71 10.74 -13.95
N GLN A 157 4.06 10.04 -13.02
CA GLN A 157 4.71 9.01 -12.19
C GLN A 157 5.32 7.90 -13.07
N ILE A 158 4.59 7.44 -14.08
CA ILE A 158 5.11 6.43 -15.03
C ILE A 158 6.31 6.97 -15.82
N ASP A 159 6.28 8.23 -16.30
CA ASP A 159 7.41 8.86 -16.99
C ASP A 159 8.68 8.92 -16.13
N VAL A 160 8.53 9.11 -14.82
CA VAL A 160 9.63 9.08 -13.86
C VAL A 160 10.14 7.66 -13.71
N ALA A 161 9.25 6.70 -13.44
CA ALA A 161 9.57 5.29 -13.20
C ALA A 161 10.28 4.61 -14.38
N LEU A 162 9.97 5.03 -15.62
CA LEU A 162 10.60 4.48 -16.84
C LEU A 162 12.10 4.81 -16.97
N LYS A 163 12.61 5.79 -16.20
CA LYS A 163 14.02 6.17 -16.18
C LYS A 163 14.85 5.30 -15.22
N ASP A 164 14.20 4.55 -14.34
CA ASP A 164 14.86 3.71 -13.35
C ASP A 164 15.54 2.49 -13.97
N THR A 165 16.59 2.02 -13.33
CA THR A 165 17.31 0.80 -13.71
C THR A 165 16.56 -0.47 -13.32
N ASP A 166 16.90 -1.62 -13.91
CA ASP A 166 16.18 -2.89 -13.67
C ASP A 166 16.29 -3.39 -12.22
N ASP A 167 17.32 -2.97 -11.50
CA ASP A 167 17.54 -3.28 -10.09
C ASP A 167 16.71 -2.40 -9.13
N THR A 168 15.82 -1.56 -9.66
CA THR A 168 15.00 -0.64 -8.87
C THR A 168 13.59 -1.20 -8.67
N LEU A 169 13.18 -1.24 -7.42
CA LEU A 169 11.78 -1.36 -7.02
C LEU A 169 11.15 0.03 -6.99
N VAL A 170 10.06 0.24 -7.71
CA VAL A 170 9.33 1.50 -7.74
C VAL A 170 8.07 1.39 -6.90
N LEU A 171 7.81 2.37 -6.05
CA LEU A 171 6.52 2.57 -5.40
C LEU A 171 5.79 3.73 -6.09
N ILE A 172 4.71 3.42 -6.76
CA ILE A 172 3.71 4.42 -7.18
C ILE A 172 2.78 4.65 -5.98
N LEU A 173 2.71 5.88 -5.49
CA LEU A 173 2.02 6.21 -4.25
C LEU A 173 1.10 7.42 -4.42
N GLU A 174 -0.06 7.35 -3.77
CA GLU A 174 -0.97 8.49 -3.55
C GLU A 174 -0.73 9.08 -2.17
N ASP A 175 -1.01 10.37 -2.00
CA ASP A 175 -0.69 11.13 -0.77
C ASP A 175 -1.70 10.94 0.38
N ASP A 176 -2.75 10.19 0.14
CA ASP A 176 -3.79 9.86 1.12
C ASP A 176 -3.57 8.51 1.83
N TYR A 177 -2.33 8.05 1.87
CA TYR A 177 -1.92 6.87 2.63
C TYR A 177 -1.05 7.23 3.82
N LYS A 178 -1.40 6.68 4.99
CA LYS A 178 -0.50 6.61 6.15
C LYS A 178 0.22 5.27 6.10
N LEU A 179 1.54 5.31 6.04
CA LEU A 179 2.40 4.14 5.96
C LEU A 179 2.84 3.67 7.35
N ASP A 180 2.94 2.35 7.54
CA ASP A 180 3.69 1.77 8.64
C ASP A 180 5.19 2.03 8.42
N ALA A 181 5.94 2.23 9.50
CA ALA A 181 7.37 2.48 9.41
C ALA A 181 8.14 1.33 8.74
N ASP A 182 7.64 0.10 8.83
CA ASP A 182 8.24 -1.08 8.21
C ASP A 182 7.76 -1.32 6.76
N ALA A 183 6.88 -0.47 6.21
CA ALA A 183 6.24 -0.72 4.93
C ALA A 183 7.25 -0.94 3.80
N PHE A 184 8.24 -0.05 3.67
CA PHE A 184 9.22 -0.12 2.59
C PHE A 184 10.15 -1.30 2.73
N VAL A 185 10.69 -1.51 3.93
CA VAL A 185 11.58 -2.63 4.24
C VAL A 185 10.89 -3.97 3.98
N THR A 186 9.64 -4.10 4.46
CA THR A 186 8.87 -5.34 4.32
C THR A 186 8.56 -5.64 2.85
N CYS A 187 8.03 -4.65 2.11
CA CYS A 187 7.68 -4.85 0.70
C CYS A 187 8.92 -5.12 -0.16
N PHE A 188 10.01 -4.40 0.09
CA PHE A 188 11.27 -4.60 -0.62
C PHE A 188 11.83 -6.01 -0.41
N LYS A 189 11.92 -6.50 0.84
CA LYS A 189 12.37 -7.87 1.15
C LYS A 189 11.50 -8.92 0.49
N VAL A 190 10.17 -8.78 0.61
CA VAL A 190 9.24 -9.73 -0.01
C VAL A 190 9.47 -9.81 -1.52
N MET A 191 9.62 -8.69 -2.20
CA MET A 191 9.81 -8.68 -3.64
C MET A 191 11.23 -9.13 -4.03
N ARG A 192 12.26 -8.67 -3.33
CA ARG A 192 13.64 -9.09 -3.59
C ARG A 192 13.84 -10.60 -3.44
N ASP A 193 13.25 -11.20 -2.40
CA ASP A 193 13.48 -12.59 -2.05
C ASP A 193 12.55 -13.56 -2.84
N ASN A 194 11.61 -13.06 -3.64
CA ASN A 194 10.58 -13.83 -4.35
C ASN A 194 10.37 -13.34 -5.79
N SER A 195 11.13 -13.85 -6.74
CA SER A 195 11.23 -13.36 -8.13
C SER A 195 9.93 -13.41 -8.95
N LYS A 196 8.95 -14.22 -8.56
CA LYS A 196 7.64 -14.26 -9.22
C LYS A 196 6.65 -13.23 -8.65
N VAL A 197 7.00 -12.55 -7.54
CA VAL A 197 6.23 -11.43 -7.00
C VAL A 197 6.68 -10.18 -7.71
N ILE A 198 5.91 -9.73 -8.67
CA ILE A 198 6.25 -8.57 -9.51
C ILE A 198 5.58 -7.28 -9.01
N GLY A 199 4.67 -7.40 -8.08
CA GLY A 199 4.03 -6.26 -7.46
C GLY A 199 3.52 -6.53 -6.06
N MET A 200 3.41 -5.47 -5.28
CA MET A 200 2.79 -5.48 -3.96
C MET A 200 1.92 -4.24 -3.75
N ASN A 201 0.77 -4.45 -3.13
CA ASN A 201 0.01 -3.37 -2.55
C ASN A 201 0.25 -3.38 -1.03
N PRO A 202 0.72 -2.30 -0.41
CA PRO A 202 0.97 -2.26 1.03
C PRO A 202 -0.33 -2.23 1.85
N HIS A 203 -1.46 -1.92 1.23
CA HIS A 203 -2.74 -1.76 1.88
C HIS A 203 -3.59 -3.03 1.84
N PHE A 204 -4.16 -3.40 2.99
CA PHE A 204 -5.20 -4.42 3.10
C PHE A 204 -6.58 -3.77 2.92
N HIS A 205 -7.17 -3.90 1.74
CA HIS A 205 -8.51 -3.37 1.51
C HIS A 205 -9.58 -4.35 2.01
N PRO A 206 -10.50 -3.93 2.90
CA PRO A 206 -11.55 -4.80 3.47
C PRO A 206 -12.44 -5.47 2.43
N ASP A 207 -12.71 -4.80 1.32
CA ASP A 207 -13.53 -5.32 0.22
C ASP A 207 -12.93 -6.57 -0.44
N ARG A 208 -11.62 -6.78 -0.38
CA ARG A 208 -10.97 -8.01 -0.87
C ARG A 208 -11.46 -9.26 -0.15
N VAL A 209 -11.79 -9.13 1.13
CA VAL A 209 -12.39 -10.20 1.92
C VAL A 209 -13.85 -10.40 1.53
N ARG A 210 -14.56 -9.29 1.30
CA ARG A 210 -15.97 -9.27 0.95
C ARG A 210 -16.26 -9.93 -0.40
N PHE A 211 -15.43 -9.63 -1.42
CA PHE A 211 -15.64 -10.09 -2.79
C PHE A 211 -14.88 -11.37 -3.14
N GLN A 212 -14.17 -11.97 -2.20
CA GLN A 212 -13.38 -13.21 -2.40
C GLN A 212 -12.36 -13.12 -3.56
N ASP A 213 -11.82 -11.90 -3.81
CA ASP A 213 -10.95 -11.64 -4.95
C ASP A 213 -9.53 -12.20 -4.81
N VAL A 214 -9.22 -12.84 -3.66
CA VAL A 214 -7.89 -13.40 -3.43
C VAL A 214 -7.74 -14.72 -4.17
N LYS A 215 -6.84 -14.74 -5.17
CA LYS A 215 -6.61 -15.88 -6.07
C LYS A 215 -5.58 -16.90 -5.56
N GLY A 216 -4.97 -16.66 -4.42
CA GLY A 216 -3.97 -17.53 -3.80
C GLY A 216 -3.35 -16.87 -2.59
N TYR A 217 -2.57 -17.63 -1.82
CA TYR A 217 -1.96 -17.17 -0.58
C TYR A 217 -0.49 -17.54 -0.51
N ALA A 218 0.28 -16.74 0.21
CA ALA A 218 1.64 -17.04 0.58
C ALA A 218 1.88 -16.72 2.06
N VAL A 219 2.71 -17.49 2.72
CA VAL A 219 3.21 -17.18 4.07
C VAL A 219 4.68 -16.82 3.95
N ILE A 220 5.01 -15.59 4.27
CA ILE A 220 6.37 -15.05 4.24
C ILE A 220 6.61 -14.45 5.63
N ASP A 221 7.70 -14.85 6.30
CA ASP A 221 8.05 -14.39 7.65
C ASP A 221 6.90 -14.49 8.65
N LYS A 222 6.18 -15.60 8.63
CA LYS A 222 5.02 -15.89 9.49
C LYS A 222 3.80 -14.97 9.25
N LYS A 223 3.84 -14.10 8.24
CA LYS A 223 2.74 -13.23 7.85
C LYS A 223 2.04 -13.77 6.61
N LEU A 224 0.72 -13.63 6.55
CA LEU A 224 -0.06 -14.09 5.40
C LEU A 224 -0.21 -12.95 4.39
N TYR A 225 -0.02 -13.31 3.13
CA TYR A 225 -0.26 -12.45 1.97
C TYR A 225 -1.27 -13.12 1.05
N GLY A 226 -2.10 -12.31 0.41
CA GLY A 226 -3.02 -12.76 -0.63
C GLY A 226 -2.61 -12.25 -2.01
N ARG A 227 -2.75 -13.08 -3.05
CA ARG A 227 -2.64 -12.61 -4.43
C ARG A 227 -3.89 -11.81 -4.78
N VAL A 228 -3.70 -10.56 -5.17
CA VAL A 228 -4.77 -9.61 -5.45
C VAL A 228 -4.82 -9.25 -6.94
N PRO A 229 -6.04 -9.05 -7.49
CA PRO A 229 -6.22 -8.66 -8.89
C PRO A 229 -6.25 -7.14 -9.10
N SER A 230 -6.22 -6.35 -8.04
CA SER A 230 -6.35 -4.90 -8.06
C SER A 230 -5.58 -4.27 -6.90
N THR A 231 -5.03 -3.10 -7.09
CA THR A 231 -4.16 -2.43 -6.11
C THR A 231 -4.58 -1.01 -5.75
N CYS A 232 -5.61 -0.45 -6.41
CA CYS A 232 -5.77 1.01 -6.48
C CYS A 232 -4.46 1.66 -6.95
N CYS A 233 -4.35 2.90 -7.18
CA CYS A 233 -3.13 3.49 -7.77
C CYS A 233 -1.93 3.57 -6.80
N THR A 234 -1.91 2.72 -5.74
CA THR A 234 -0.80 2.61 -4.80
C THR A 234 -0.26 1.18 -4.82
N PHE A 235 0.93 1.01 -5.38
CA PHE A 235 1.56 -0.31 -5.54
C PHE A 235 3.06 -0.21 -5.74
N PHE A 236 3.76 -1.27 -5.32
CA PHE A 236 5.13 -1.54 -5.71
C PHE A 236 5.16 -2.35 -7.00
N MET A 237 6.09 -2.05 -7.89
CA MET A 237 6.39 -2.82 -9.10
C MET A 237 7.86 -2.64 -9.47
N THR A 238 8.50 -3.67 -10.03
CA THR A 238 9.88 -3.50 -10.52
C THR A 238 9.91 -2.60 -11.76
N ALA A 239 10.97 -1.80 -11.91
CA ALA A 239 11.12 -0.90 -13.05
C ALA A 239 11.07 -1.65 -14.39
N SER A 240 11.65 -2.86 -14.46
CA SER A 240 11.57 -3.73 -15.64
C SER A 240 10.13 -4.09 -16.01
N LYS A 241 9.28 -4.37 -15.01
CA LYS A 241 7.86 -4.68 -15.25
C LYS A 241 7.04 -3.43 -15.59
N ILE A 242 7.38 -2.27 -15.05
CA ILE A 242 6.77 -1.01 -15.49
C ILE A 242 7.02 -0.79 -16.99
N ARG A 243 8.25 -1.04 -17.48
CA ARG A 243 8.57 -0.98 -18.92
C ARG A 243 7.79 -2.02 -19.74
N GLU A 244 7.72 -3.25 -19.26
CA GLU A 244 6.97 -4.33 -19.94
C GLU A 244 5.49 -3.99 -20.07
N TYR A 245 4.89 -3.42 -19.04
CA TYR A 245 3.46 -3.08 -19.00
C TYR A 245 3.16 -1.62 -19.35
N GLU A 246 4.13 -0.85 -19.86
CA GLU A 246 3.97 0.58 -20.15
C GLU A 246 2.70 0.88 -20.94
N LYS A 247 2.45 0.16 -22.03
CA LYS A 247 1.27 0.37 -22.87
C LYS A 247 -0.04 0.26 -22.09
N ASN A 248 -0.12 -0.69 -21.13
CA ASN A 248 -1.29 -0.88 -20.29
C ASN A 248 -1.39 0.25 -19.23
N LEU A 249 -0.28 0.64 -18.63
CA LEU A 249 -0.23 1.73 -17.64
C LEU A 249 -0.61 3.07 -18.28
N ARG A 250 -0.28 3.27 -19.56
CA ARG A 250 -0.64 4.49 -20.33
C ARG A 250 -2.13 4.64 -20.60
N VAL A 251 -2.93 3.58 -20.52
CA VAL A 251 -4.39 3.62 -20.76
C VAL A 251 -5.16 4.04 -19.49
N TYR A 252 -4.47 4.36 -18.41
CA TYR A 252 -5.12 4.78 -17.18
C TYR A 252 -5.94 6.07 -17.38
N ASP A 253 -7.25 5.96 -17.23
CA ASP A 253 -8.24 7.03 -17.37
C ASP A 253 -8.98 7.36 -16.05
N GLY A 254 -8.44 6.86 -14.94
CA GLY A 254 -9.08 6.91 -13.62
C GLY A 254 -9.61 5.55 -13.15
N TRP A 255 -9.57 4.51 -14.02
CA TRP A 255 -9.95 3.14 -13.67
C TRP A 255 -8.79 2.17 -13.81
N GLU A 256 -8.48 1.44 -12.74
CA GLU A 256 -7.40 0.47 -12.72
C GLU A 256 -7.60 -0.72 -13.65
N LYS A 257 -8.84 -1.16 -13.84
CA LYS A 257 -9.15 -2.44 -14.48
C LYS A 257 -8.59 -2.57 -15.89
N GLY A 258 -8.56 -1.48 -16.66
CA GLY A 258 -8.01 -1.43 -18.00
C GLY A 258 -6.50 -1.20 -18.06
N SER A 259 -5.87 -0.78 -16.96
CA SER A 259 -4.45 -0.42 -16.91
C SER A 259 -3.64 -1.36 -16.01
N VAL A 260 -3.47 -1.01 -14.75
CA VAL A 260 -2.68 -1.78 -13.78
C VAL A 260 -3.24 -3.19 -13.57
N GLY A 261 -4.57 -3.34 -13.57
CA GLY A 261 -5.24 -4.62 -13.44
C GLY A 261 -4.84 -5.67 -14.49
N CYS A 262 -4.48 -5.24 -15.70
CA CYS A 262 -4.00 -6.15 -16.75
C CYS A 262 -2.69 -6.85 -16.37
N ALA A 263 -1.81 -6.19 -15.63
CA ALA A 263 -0.59 -6.81 -15.12
C ALA A 263 -0.94 -7.86 -14.02
N TRP A 264 -1.83 -7.52 -13.10
CA TRP A 264 -2.19 -8.37 -11.96
C TRP A 264 -2.99 -9.62 -12.35
N GLU A 265 -3.66 -9.62 -13.49
CA GLU A 265 -4.32 -10.82 -14.02
C GLU A 265 -3.32 -11.92 -14.37
N LYS A 266 -2.18 -11.56 -14.93
CA LYS A 266 -1.15 -12.49 -15.41
C LYS A 266 -0.10 -12.82 -14.36
N GLU A 267 0.24 -11.84 -13.54
CA GLU A 267 1.39 -11.87 -12.64
C GLU A 267 0.96 -12.00 -11.18
N ILE A 268 1.93 -12.19 -10.28
CA ILE A 268 1.68 -12.24 -8.84
C ILE A 268 1.84 -10.85 -8.26
N CYS A 269 0.72 -10.23 -7.90
CA CYS A 269 0.68 -9.08 -7.01
C CYS A 269 0.21 -9.55 -5.63
N LEU A 270 1.00 -9.29 -4.59
CA LEU A 270 0.67 -9.62 -3.22
C LEU A 270 0.14 -8.40 -2.46
N ALA A 271 -0.71 -8.66 -1.49
CA ALA A 271 -1.06 -7.68 -0.46
C ALA A 271 -1.09 -8.37 0.91
N PRO A 272 -0.84 -7.65 2.00
CA PRO A 272 -1.09 -8.15 3.35
C PRO A 272 -2.51 -8.70 3.45
N PHE A 273 -2.71 -9.79 4.19
CA PHE A 273 -4.03 -10.38 4.38
C PHE A 273 -4.35 -10.53 5.87
N GLY A 274 -5.31 -9.78 6.36
CA GLY A 274 -5.67 -9.70 7.77
C GLY A 274 -4.73 -8.80 8.61
N TRP A 275 -3.87 -8.04 7.98
CA TRP A 275 -3.00 -7.02 8.54
C TRP A 275 -2.68 -6.00 7.44
N THR A 276 -2.05 -4.86 7.75
CA THR A 276 -1.76 -3.83 6.75
C THR A 276 -0.40 -3.19 6.99
N LEU A 277 0.20 -2.67 5.92
CA LEU A 277 1.40 -1.83 5.94
C LEU A 277 1.06 -0.37 5.56
N ALA A 278 -0.17 -0.11 5.17
CA ALA A 278 -0.65 1.23 4.85
C ALA A 278 -2.15 1.35 5.15
N GLU A 279 -2.57 2.50 5.65
CA GLU A 279 -3.96 2.87 5.85
C GLU A 279 -4.37 3.95 4.86
N HIS A 280 -5.48 3.75 4.17
CA HIS A 280 -6.02 4.73 3.24
C HIS A 280 -6.85 5.75 4.02
N LEU A 281 -6.41 7.02 4.02
CA LEU A 281 -6.99 8.08 4.84
C LEU A 281 -8.31 8.67 4.31
N HIS A 282 -8.72 8.27 3.11
CA HIS A 282 -9.95 8.74 2.45
C HIS A 282 -11.14 7.80 2.60
N LEU A 283 -10.93 6.58 3.04
CA LEU A 283 -12.03 5.63 3.14
C LEU A 283 -12.90 5.97 4.35
N SER A 284 -14.18 6.23 4.07
CA SER A 284 -15.24 6.25 5.07
C SER A 284 -15.38 4.93 5.87
N ASP A 285 -14.72 3.90 5.41
CA ASP A 285 -14.58 2.59 6.03
C ASP A 285 -13.11 2.36 6.40
N LEU A 286 -12.55 3.18 7.30
CA LEU A 286 -11.31 2.81 7.96
C LEU A 286 -11.50 1.42 8.53
N SER A 287 -10.60 0.55 8.14
CA SER A 287 -10.66 -0.87 8.45
C SER A 287 -10.91 -1.07 9.94
N PRO A 288 -11.93 -1.86 10.35
CA PRO A 288 -12.07 -2.26 11.73
C PRO A 288 -10.89 -3.07 12.28
N VAL A 289 -9.80 -3.17 11.50
CA VAL A 289 -8.54 -3.82 11.93
C VAL A 289 -7.82 -2.99 12.98
N SER A 290 -7.89 -1.66 12.95
CA SER A 290 -7.30 -0.81 13.98
C SER A 290 -7.95 -1.01 15.36
N ASP A 291 -9.24 -1.39 15.40
CA ASP A 291 -9.97 -1.67 16.63
C ASP A 291 -9.79 -3.12 17.12
N MET A 292 -9.06 -3.96 16.38
CA MET A 292 -8.86 -5.37 16.69
C MET A 292 -7.42 -5.71 17.10
N LEU A 293 -6.50 -4.76 17.04
CA LEU A 293 -5.13 -4.88 17.54
C LEU A 293 -5.00 -4.20 18.89
#